data_c5b83c8b5a3c306a12ecf463412ac95c
#
_entry.id   c5b83c8b5a3c306a12ecf463412ac95c
#
_cell.length_a   1.000
_cell.length_b   1.000
_cell.length_c   1.000
_cell.angle_alpha   90.00
_cell.angle_beta   90.00
_cell.angle_gamma   90.00
#
_symmetry.space_group_name_H-M   'P 1'
#
loop_
_entity.id
_entity.type
_entity.pdbx_description
1 polymer ?
#
loop_
_entity_poly.entity_id
_entity_poly.type
_entity_poly.pdbx_seq_one_letter_code
_entity_poly.pdbx_strand_id
1 'polypeptide(L)'
;MRQPILKAAVAGLAAAFLAGGAAAQQPAVKSLKVQSTWPASLTLQDNFKYFAEKMDKLTGGQVKIDAMAAGQIVPPFEILDATSKKVIDGGHGISYYWVGKNKAATLFSNTPAGIVGMDHMDYLGWIYEGGGLEMWWEFYQKELKLNVIAFPILPASPQALGWFKRPIKNLADFKGMKCRQTGIVAEIYQRMGMQTVNMPGGEIVPSAQRGVIDCAEWVGGIEDLRLGLPQVWKYHYTPGMHESASIGELIINSEVWAGLTPQQQEAVRSATTETFLRWWVKWQRQNADAIKEMRDKHGTQLLRTPPDVLLAFFKAWDEIAAEESAKNPTFKRVLASQREYASIVVPAKRFMFPPYSFAANYYFPEKKPAAEAKAKAKAK
;
A
#
# COMPACT_ATOMS: atom_id res chain seq x y z
N MET A 1 -77.24 -64.10 30.07
CA MET A 1 -76.39 -64.59 31.17
C MET A 1 -74.92 -64.31 30.84
N ARG A 2 -74.29 -63.60 31.71
CA ARG A 2 -72.83 -63.40 31.93
C ARG A 2 -71.88 -63.20 30.70
N GLN A 3 -71.55 -61.93 30.50
CA GLN A 3 -70.31 -61.55 29.84
C GLN A 3 -69.06 -61.89 30.64
N PRO A 4 -67.94 -62.15 30.08
CA PRO A 4 -66.63 -61.82 30.65
C PRO A 4 -65.92 -60.70 29.95
N ILE A 5 -65.44 -59.87 30.81
CA ILE A 5 -64.62 -58.67 30.51
C ILE A 5 -63.27 -59.05 29.94
N LEU A 6 -62.97 -58.55 28.79
CA LEU A 6 -61.59 -58.68 28.20
C LEU A 6 -60.78 -57.45 28.61
N LYS A 7 -59.80 -57.64 29.46
CA LYS A 7 -58.83 -56.59 29.83
C LYS A 7 -57.81 -56.45 28.69
N ALA A 8 -57.89 -55.34 27.97
CA ALA A 8 -56.85 -54.98 27.01
C ALA A 8 -55.68 -54.34 27.79
N ALA A 9 -54.57 -55.00 27.75
CA ALA A 9 -53.27 -54.46 28.21
C ALA A 9 -52.72 -53.49 27.17
N VAL A 10 -52.72 -52.21 27.52
CA VAL A 10 -52.03 -51.16 26.75
C VAL A 10 -50.54 -51.27 27.05
N ALA A 11 -49.77 -51.89 26.16
CA ALA A 11 -48.31 -51.84 26.16
C ALA A 11 -47.86 -50.50 25.55
N GLY A 12 -47.46 -49.56 26.43
CA GLY A 12 -46.87 -48.31 26.04
C GLY A 12 -45.47 -48.54 25.41
N LEU A 13 -45.35 -48.32 24.09
CA LEU A 13 -44.06 -48.20 23.43
C LEU A 13 -43.54 -46.79 23.77
N ALA A 14 -42.65 -46.67 24.76
CA ALA A 14 -41.79 -45.51 24.94
C ALA A 14 -40.70 -45.56 23.88
N ALA A 15 -40.94 -44.95 22.71
CA ALA A 15 -39.90 -44.68 21.75
C ALA A 15 -38.97 -43.59 22.33
N ALA A 16 -37.86 -44.01 22.93
CA ALA A 16 -36.80 -43.14 23.30
C ALA A 16 -36.19 -42.54 21.98
N PHE A 17 -36.59 -41.32 21.65
CA PHE A 17 -35.84 -40.49 20.72
C PHE A 17 -34.49 -40.18 21.33
N LEU A 18 -33.49 -41.03 21.09
CA LEU A 18 -32.09 -40.67 21.19
C LEU A 18 -31.82 -39.68 20.04
N ALA A 19 -32.16 -38.41 20.29
CA ALA A 19 -31.63 -37.31 19.56
C ALA A 19 -30.12 -37.25 19.88
N GLY A 20 -29.35 -38.09 19.22
CA GLY A 20 -27.92 -37.92 19.12
C GLY A 20 -27.66 -36.56 18.48
N GLY A 21 -27.57 -35.52 19.33
CA GLY A 21 -27.00 -34.26 18.87
C GLY A 21 -25.61 -34.55 18.31
N ALA A 22 -25.52 -34.65 16.99
CA ALA A 22 -24.23 -34.52 16.36
C ALA A 22 -23.70 -33.15 16.81
N ALA A 23 -22.88 -33.14 17.85
CA ALA A 23 -22.08 -31.97 18.19
C ALA A 23 -21.35 -31.64 16.90
N ALA A 24 -21.83 -30.61 16.16
CA ALA A 24 -21.15 -30.11 15.00
C ALA A 24 -19.76 -29.76 15.48
N GLN A 25 -18.80 -30.59 15.14
CA GLN A 25 -17.41 -30.39 15.49
C GLN A 25 -17.04 -29.03 14.91
N GLN A 26 -16.81 -28.04 15.77
CA GLN A 26 -16.42 -26.71 15.31
C GLN A 26 -15.20 -26.89 14.42
N PRO A 27 -15.22 -26.36 13.19
CA PRO A 27 -14.08 -26.51 12.29
C PRO A 27 -12.83 -25.99 12.98
N ALA A 28 -11.74 -26.74 12.85
CA ALA A 28 -10.46 -26.39 13.47
C ALA A 28 -10.06 -24.96 13.08
N VAL A 29 -9.74 -24.14 14.08
CA VAL A 29 -9.28 -22.77 13.88
C VAL A 29 -7.94 -22.79 13.13
N LYS A 30 -7.87 -22.09 12.01
CA LYS A 30 -6.62 -21.88 11.26
C LYS A 30 -5.94 -20.63 11.80
N SER A 31 -4.77 -20.78 12.39
CA SER A 31 -3.94 -19.66 12.82
C SER A 31 -2.84 -19.43 11.79
N LEU A 32 -2.81 -18.26 11.17
CA LEU A 32 -1.87 -17.89 10.11
C LEU A 32 -0.85 -16.89 10.64
N LYS A 33 0.43 -17.18 10.45
CA LYS A 33 1.55 -16.29 10.77
C LYS A 33 1.80 -15.38 9.58
N VAL A 34 1.48 -14.09 9.70
CA VAL A 34 1.65 -13.13 8.63
C VAL A 34 2.46 -11.93 9.15
N GLN A 35 3.59 -11.65 8.51
CA GLN A 35 4.48 -10.56 8.93
C GLN A 35 4.45 -9.39 7.96
N SER A 36 4.43 -8.16 8.49
CA SER A 36 4.54 -6.95 7.69
C SER A 36 5.99 -6.47 7.51
N THR A 37 6.18 -5.57 6.53
CA THR A 37 7.44 -4.84 6.35
C THR A 37 7.54 -3.60 7.23
N TRP A 38 6.53 -3.31 8.06
CA TRP A 38 6.36 -2.05 8.78
C TRP A 38 6.75 -2.15 10.25
N PRO A 39 7.43 -1.11 10.79
CA PRO A 39 7.59 -0.94 12.23
C PRO A 39 6.24 -0.93 12.97
N ALA A 40 6.22 -1.47 14.19
CA ALA A 40 5.00 -1.61 14.99
C ALA A 40 4.31 -0.27 15.34
N SER A 41 5.06 0.84 15.34
CA SER A 41 4.57 2.19 15.69
C SER A 41 3.79 2.88 14.57
N LEU A 42 3.81 2.37 13.36
CA LEU A 42 3.22 3.01 12.18
C LEU A 42 1.74 2.63 11.98
N THR A 43 0.97 3.53 11.36
CA THR A 43 -0.42 3.21 11.03
C THR A 43 -0.52 2.21 9.87
N LEU A 44 0.56 1.99 9.14
CA LEU A 44 0.74 0.86 8.22
C LEU A 44 0.54 -0.49 8.92
N GLN A 45 1.09 -0.63 10.13
CA GLN A 45 0.87 -1.82 10.96
C GLN A 45 -0.54 -1.87 11.54
N ASP A 46 -1.15 -0.72 11.84
CA ASP A 46 -2.55 -0.65 12.27
C ASP A 46 -3.51 -1.06 11.13
N ASN A 47 -3.19 -0.74 9.86
CA ASN A 47 -3.92 -1.25 8.69
C ASN A 47 -3.93 -2.76 8.66
N PHE A 48 -2.78 -3.37 8.87
CA PHE A 48 -2.64 -4.82 8.87
C PHE A 48 -3.39 -5.48 10.04
N LYS A 49 -3.33 -4.90 11.25
CA LYS A 49 -4.12 -5.38 12.41
C LYS A 49 -5.63 -5.30 12.15
N TYR A 50 -6.09 -4.23 11.50
CA TYR A 50 -7.48 -4.09 11.13
C TYR A 50 -7.94 -5.20 10.18
N PHE A 51 -7.11 -5.55 9.18
CA PHE A 51 -7.38 -6.69 8.32
C PHE A 51 -7.49 -8.00 9.11
N ALA A 52 -6.57 -8.24 10.05
CA ALA A 52 -6.60 -9.44 10.90
C ALA A 52 -7.90 -9.53 11.73
N GLU A 53 -8.33 -8.42 12.32
CA GLU A 53 -9.60 -8.33 13.05
C GLU A 53 -10.82 -8.57 12.15
N LYS A 54 -10.77 -8.09 10.90
CA LYS A 54 -11.84 -8.34 9.93
C LYS A 54 -11.92 -9.81 9.54
N MET A 55 -10.79 -10.44 9.31
CA MET A 55 -10.73 -11.88 9.00
C MET A 55 -11.33 -12.72 10.14
N ASP A 56 -10.99 -12.43 11.39
CA ASP A 56 -11.56 -13.11 12.55
C ASP A 56 -13.09 -12.98 12.56
N LYS A 57 -13.61 -11.76 12.39
CA LYS A 57 -15.05 -11.47 12.38
C LYS A 57 -15.78 -12.13 11.21
N LEU A 58 -15.28 -12.01 9.98
CA LEU A 58 -15.92 -12.52 8.77
C LEU A 58 -15.93 -14.05 8.70
N THR A 59 -14.95 -14.68 9.36
CA THR A 59 -14.85 -16.15 9.39
C THR A 59 -15.44 -16.76 10.68
N GLY A 60 -16.07 -15.94 11.55
CA GLY A 60 -16.60 -16.41 12.83
C GLY A 60 -15.53 -17.05 13.71
N GLY A 61 -14.31 -16.53 13.71
CA GLY A 61 -13.18 -17.05 14.47
C GLY A 61 -12.45 -18.24 13.88
N GLN A 62 -12.85 -18.71 12.68
CA GLN A 62 -12.25 -19.90 12.05
C GLN A 62 -10.88 -19.62 11.42
N VAL A 63 -10.59 -18.37 11.03
CA VAL A 63 -9.28 -17.94 10.52
C VAL A 63 -8.78 -16.79 11.37
N LYS A 64 -7.71 -17.02 12.09
CA LYS A 64 -7.02 -16.01 12.90
C LYS A 64 -5.69 -15.68 12.26
N ILE A 65 -5.38 -14.41 12.18
CA ILE A 65 -4.13 -13.90 11.63
C ILE A 65 -3.30 -13.31 12.76
N ASP A 66 -2.12 -13.88 12.99
CA ASP A 66 -1.11 -13.27 13.84
C ASP A 66 -0.40 -12.19 13.02
N ALA A 67 -0.82 -10.92 13.26
CA ALA A 67 -0.37 -9.76 12.50
C ALA A 67 0.95 -9.21 13.05
N MET A 68 2.06 -9.83 12.67
CA MET A 68 3.40 -9.53 13.16
C MET A 68 3.99 -8.29 12.47
N ALA A 69 4.71 -7.48 13.24
CA ALA A 69 5.45 -6.32 12.72
C ALA A 69 6.78 -6.74 12.07
N ALA A 70 7.43 -5.79 11.40
CA ALA A 70 8.73 -5.97 10.76
C ALA A 70 9.78 -6.59 11.68
N GLY A 71 10.51 -7.59 11.17
CA GLY A 71 11.66 -8.19 11.84
C GLY A 71 11.34 -9.19 12.95
N GLN A 72 10.08 -9.57 13.15
CA GLN A 72 9.74 -10.53 14.20
C GLN A 72 10.12 -11.97 13.85
N ILE A 73 10.07 -12.36 12.59
CA ILE A 73 10.51 -13.68 12.11
C ILE A 73 11.64 -13.55 11.10
N VAL A 74 11.46 -12.69 10.07
CA VAL A 74 12.45 -12.46 9.01
C VAL A 74 12.71 -10.96 8.81
N PRO A 75 13.87 -10.58 8.24
CA PRO A 75 14.11 -9.19 7.83
C PRO A 75 12.99 -8.68 6.89
N PRO A 76 12.65 -7.38 6.93
CA PRO A 76 11.50 -6.84 6.18
C PRO A 76 11.54 -7.14 4.67
N PHE A 77 12.70 -7.12 4.03
CA PHE A 77 12.82 -7.36 2.59
C PHE A 77 12.90 -8.85 2.21
N GLU A 78 12.85 -9.76 3.18
CA GLU A 78 12.83 -11.22 2.95
C GLU A 78 11.41 -11.82 3.04
N ILE A 79 10.39 -11.03 3.33
CA ILE A 79 9.01 -11.50 3.55
C ILE A 79 8.47 -12.25 2.32
N LEU A 80 8.74 -11.81 1.10
CA LEU A 80 8.28 -12.49 -0.11
C LEU A 80 8.85 -13.93 -0.21
N ASP A 81 10.14 -14.07 -0.02
CA ASP A 81 10.81 -15.39 -0.07
C ASP A 81 10.36 -16.29 1.09
N ALA A 82 10.22 -15.71 2.29
CA ALA A 82 9.74 -16.43 3.47
C ALA A 82 8.30 -16.94 3.29
N THR A 83 7.43 -16.11 2.69
CA THR A 83 6.06 -16.49 2.34
C THR A 83 6.06 -17.60 1.29
N SER A 84 6.84 -17.47 0.22
CA SER A 84 6.92 -18.48 -0.84
C SER A 84 7.41 -19.84 -0.32
N LYS A 85 8.37 -19.83 0.61
CA LYS A 85 8.92 -21.03 1.26
C LYS A 85 8.09 -21.54 2.44
N LYS A 86 6.98 -20.88 2.76
CA LYS A 86 6.10 -21.21 3.89
C LYS A 86 6.80 -21.20 5.26
N VAL A 87 7.82 -20.34 5.42
CA VAL A 87 8.39 -20.00 6.74
C VAL A 87 7.37 -19.15 7.53
N ILE A 88 6.64 -18.30 6.82
CA ILE A 88 5.44 -17.58 7.25
C ILE A 88 4.31 -17.89 6.26
N ASP A 89 3.05 -17.78 6.71
CA ASP A 89 1.88 -18.09 5.89
C ASP A 89 1.53 -16.97 4.90
N GLY A 90 1.97 -15.75 5.20
CA GLY A 90 1.75 -14.59 4.36
C GLY A 90 2.60 -13.39 4.77
N GLY A 91 2.51 -12.34 3.97
CA GLY A 91 3.20 -11.08 4.19
C GLY A 91 2.34 -9.87 3.87
N HIS A 92 2.61 -8.75 4.53
CA HIS A 92 2.01 -7.45 4.23
C HIS A 92 3.12 -6.45 3.90
N GLY A 93 3.17 -5.99 2.66
CA GLY A 93 4.26 -5.16 2.16
C GLY A 93 3.89 -4.37 0.92
N ILE A 94 4.87 -4.20 0.05
CA ILE A 94 4.68 -3.48 -1.21
C ILE A 94 5.59 -4.08 -2.28
N SER A 95 5.05 -4.37 -3.46
CA SER A 95 5.74 -5.19 -4.47
C SER A 95 7.01 -4.56 -5.04
N TYR A 96 7.15 -3.24 -5.04
CA TYR A 96 8.37 -2.61 -5.55
C TYR A 96 9.62 -2.91 -4.69
N TYR A 97 9.49 -3.44 -3.49
CA TYR A 97 10.64 -3.94 -2.73
C TYR A 97 11.33 -5.14 -3.40
N TRP A 98 10.65 -5.80 -4.30
CA TRP A 98 11.12 -6.99 -4.99
C TRP A 98 11.73 -6.73 -6.37
N VAL A 99 11.97 -5.45 -6.75
CA VAL A 99 12.56 -5.09 -8.06
C VAL A 99 13.92 -5.72 -8.34
N GLY A 100 14.64 -6.12 -7.29
CA GLY A 100 15.87 -6.91 -7.43
C GLY A 100 15.65 -8.29 -8.06
N LYS A 101 14.43 -8.85 -7.98
CA LYS A 101 14.07 -10.10 -8.65
C LYS A 101 13.63 -9.85 -10.09
N ASN A 102 12.78 -8.86 -10.30
CA ASN A 102 12.31 -8.41 -11.62
C ASN A 102 11.72 -7.01 -11.49
N LYS A 103 12.12 -6.07 -12.35
CA LYS A 103 11.66 -4.68 -12.29
C LYS A 103 10.16 -4.51 -12.55
N ALA A 104 9.49 -5.49 -13.19
CA ALA A 104 8.04 -5.49 -13.35
C ALA A 104 7.29 -5.48 -12.00
N ALA A 105 7.92 -5.89 -10.91
CA ALA A 105 7.35 -5.82 -9.57
C ALA A 105 6.86 -4.41 -9.20
N THR A 106 7.56 -3.36 -9.69
CA THR A 106 7.15 -1.98 -9.41
C THR A 106 5.76 -1.65 -9.98
N LEU A 107 5.39 -2.25 -11.12
CA LEU A 107 4.15 -1.92 -11.83
C LEU A 107 2.88 -2.42 -11.13
N PHE A 108 3.00 -3.30 -10.12
CA PHE A 108 1.85 -3.82 -9.37
C PHE A 108 1.55 -3.05 -8.09
N SER A 109 2.44 -2.17 -7.68
CA SER A 109 2.22 -1.33 -6.49
C SER A 109 2.35 0.14 -6.80
N ASN A 110 3.16 0.50 -7.78
CA ASN A 110 3.38 1.88 -8.18
C ASN A 110 3.98 1.94 -9.58
N THR A 111 3.33 2.67 -10.48
CA THR A 111 3.96 3.06 -11.73
C THR A 111 4.39 4.52 -11.59
N PRO A 112 5.70 4.81 -11.66
CA PRO A 112 6.19 6.19 -11.58
C PRO A 112 5.51 7.13 -12.60
N ALA A 113 5.64 8.42 -12.39
CA ALA A 113 4.98 9.46 -13.20
C ALA A 113 3.45 9.49 -13.08
N GLY A 114 2.95 9.19 -11.87
CA GLY A 114 1.53 9.30 -11.56
C GLY A 114 0.68 8.20 -12.18
N ILE A 115 1.25 7.00 -12.34
CA ILE A 115 0.57 5.83 -12.95
C ILE A 115 -0.15 6.23 -14.24
N VAL A 116 0.59 6.88 -15.13
CA VAL A 116 0.04 7.39 -16.42
C VAL A 116 -1.16 8.35 -16.23
N GLY A 117 -1.20 9.06 -15.09
CA GLY A 117 -2.27 9.99 -14.74
C GLY A 117 -3.44 9.38 -13.95
N MET A 118 -3.42 8.10 -13.64
CA MET A 118 -4.39 7.45 -12.76
C MET A 118 -4.19 7.84 -11.30
N ASP A 119 -5.28 8.05 -10.55
CA ASP A 119 -5.23 8.08 -9.08
C ASP A 119 -5.42 6.69 -8.48
N HIS A 120 -5.53 6.59 -7.14
CA HIS A 120 -5.67 5.32 -6.44
C HIS A 120 -6.91 4.52 -6.85
N MET A 121 -8.04 5.20 -7.11
CA MET A 121 -9.28 4.52 -7.51
C MET A 121 -9.20 4.04 -8.95
N ASP A 122 -8.60 4.83 -9.85
CA ASP A 122 -8.36 4.42 -11.24
C ASP A 122 -7.40 3.24 -11.27
N TYR A 123 -6.35 3.26 -10.44
CA TYR A 123 -5.38 2.17 -10.39
C TYR A 123 -5.97 0.90 -9.79
N LEU A 124 -6.77 1.01 -8.74
CA LEU A 124 -7.53 -0.11 -8.19
C LEU A 124 -8.52 -0.67 -9.23
N GLY A 125 -9.14 0.22 -10.02
CA GLY A 125 -9.97 -0.15 -11.16
C GLY A 125 -9.20 -0.96 -12.20
N TRP A 126 -7.98 -0.57 -12.56
CA TRP A 126 -7.12 -1.38 -13.43
C TRP A 126 -6.82 -2.76 -12.82
N ILE A 127 -6.56 -2.82 -11.51
CA ILE A 127 -6.29 -4.10 -10.84
C ILE A 127 -7.49 -5.04 -10.93
N TYR A 128 -8.72 -4.57 -10.66
CA TYR A 128 -9.89 -5.43 -10.59
C TYR A 128 -10.64 -5.59 -11.92
N GLU A 129 -10.65 -4.56 -12.77
CA GLU A 129 -11.46 -4.52 -14.01
C GLU A 129 -10.59 -4.50 -15.27
N GLY A 130 -9.29 -4.15 -15.14
CA GLY A 130 -8.34 -4.08 -16.24
C GLY A 130 -7.43 -5.30 -16.37
N GLY A 131 -7.70 -6.40 -15.63
CA GLY A 131 -6.89 -7.62 -15.65
C GLY A 131 -5.59 -7.53 -14.86
N GLY A 132 -5.41 -6.49 -14.06
CA GLY A 132 -4.19 -6.28 -13.26
C GLY A 132 -3.97 -7.33 -12.20
N LEU A 133 -5.04 -7.85 -11.56
CA LEU A 133 -4.93 -8.86 -10.50
C LEU A 133 -4.42 -10.19 -11.04
N GLU A 134 -4.93 -10.63 -12.17
CA GLU A 134 -4.48 -11.86 -12.86
C GLU A 134 -3.02 -11.73 -13.30
N MET A 135 -2.64 -10.57 -13.86
CA MET A 135 -1.25 -10.29 -14.22
C MET A 135 -0.32 -10.28 -13.01
N TRP A 136 -0.79 -9.82 -11.86
CA TRP A 136 -0.02 -9.82 -10.59
C TRP A 136 0.23 -11.25 -10.09
N TRP A 137 -0.80 -12.11 -10.12
CA TRP A 137 -0.66 -13.52 -9.76
C TRP A 137 0.27 -14.26 -10.73
N GLU A 138 0.08 -14.03 -12.05
CA GLU A 138 0.98 -14.60 -13.07
C GLU A 138 2.43 -14.17 -12.86
N PHE A 139 2.65 -12.90 -12.51
CA PHE A 139 3.98 -12.37 -12.23
C PHE A 139 4.66 -13.16 -11.09
N TYR A 140 3.98 -13.36 -9.98
CA TYR A 140 4.56 -14.13 -8.89
C TYR A 140 4.73 -15.60 -9.22
N GLN A 141 3.69 -16.23 -9.75
CA GLN A 141 3.66 -17.70 -9.90
C GLN A 141 4.40 -18.18 -11.15
N LYS A 142 4.25 -17.48 -12.29
CA LYS A 142 4.82 -17.93 -13.56
C LYS A 142 6.18 -17.29 -13.84
N GLU A 143 6.28 -15.97 -13.65
CA GLU A 143 7.50 -15.24 -13.97
C GLU A 143 8.58 -15.42 -12.90
N LEU A 144 8.25 -15.16 -11.62
CA LEU A 144 9.17 -15.32 -10.51
C LEU A 144 9.25 -16.75 -9.98
N LYS A 145 8.33 -17.63 -10.38
CA LYS A 145 8.20 -19.01 -9.91
C LYS A 145 8.10 -19.11 -8.38
N LEU A 146 7.38 -18.16 -7.78
CA LEU A 146 7.14 -18.09 -6.34
C LEU A 146 5.75 -18.66 -6.00
N ASN A 147 5.67 -19.35 -4.90
CA ASN A 147 4.43 -19.98 -4.43
C ASN A 147 3.57 -19.01 -3.61
N VAL A 148 3.16 -17.89 -4.22
CA VAL A 148 2.36 -16.86 -3.58
C VAL A 148 1.28 -16.30 -4.51
N ILE A 149 0.23 -15.74 -3.91
CA ILE A 149 -0.76 -14.86 -4.54
C ILE A 149 -0.81 -13.53 -3.79
N ALA A 150 -1.30 -12.49 -4.44
CA ALA A 150 -1.34 -11.14 -3.88
C ALA A 150 -2.75 -10.52 -3.96
N PHE A 151 -3.04 -9.61 -3.03
CA PHE A 151 -4.25 -8.80 -3.01
C PHE A 151 -3.90 -7.35 -2.63
N PRO A 152 -4.50 -6.33 -3.24
CA PRO A 152 -4.36 -4.96 -2.80
C PRO A 152 -5.02 -4.78 -1.42
N ILE A 153 -4.31 -4.15 -0.47
CA ILE A 153 -4.81 -3.98 0.90
C ILE A 153 -4.53 -2.60 1.49
N LEU A 154 -3.52 -1.91 0.99
CA LEU A 154 -3.02 -0.67 1.56
C LEU A 154 -2.99 0.43 0.50
N PRO A 155 -3.76 1.53 0.65
CA PRO A 155 -3.64 2.71 -0.21
C PRO A 155 -2.55 3.62 0.37
N ALA A 156 -1.31 3.51 -0.07
CA ALA A 156 -0.30 4.46 0.37
C ALA A 156 -0.67 5.89 -0.10
N SER A 157 -0.57 6.88 0.79
CA SER A 157 -0.89 8.27 0.45
C SER A 157 -0.06 8.74 -0.75
N PRO A 158 -0.54 9.74 -1.53
CA PRO A 158 0.33 10.45 -2.46
C PRO A 158 1.57 10.95 -1.73
N GLN A 159 2.74 10.48 -2.16
CA GLN A 159 3.97 10.75 -1.44
C GLN A 159 4.52 12.14 -1.77
N ALA A 160 5.16 12.72 -0.76
CA ALA A 160 5.98 13.92 -0.94
C ALA A 160 7.23 13.60 -1.76
N LEU A 161 7.84 14.59 -2.42
CA LEU A 161 9.18 14.41 -3.00
C LEU A 161 10.17 13.89 -1.95
N GLY A 162 10.02 14.36 -0.72
CA GLY A 162 10.72 13.86 0.45
C GLY A 162 11.11 14.94 1.44
N TRP A 163 11.95 14.51 2.38
CA TRP A 163 12.54 15.28 3.45
C TRP A 163 14.01 15.53 3.19
N PHE A 164 14.48 16.76 3.38
CA PHE A 164 15.81 17.17 2.99
C PHE A 164 16.53 17.92 4.12
N LYS A 165 17.83 17.70 4.20
CA LYS A 165 18.74 18.39 5.14
C LYS A 165 18.91 19.87 4.79
N ARG A 166 18.83 20.22 3.50
CA ARG A 166 18.98 21.56 2.96
C ARG A 166 17.88 21.89 1.95
N PRO A 167 17.59 23.17 1.69
CA PRO A 167 16.62 23.56 0.69
C PRO A 167 16.97 23.07 -0.71
N ILE A 168 15.93 22.74 -1.50
CA ILE A 168 16.00 22.38 -2.92
C ILE A 168 15.37 23.53 -3.71
N LYS A 169 16.13 24.21 -4.53
CA LYS A 169 15.68 25.33 -5.36
C LYS A 169 15.42 24.90 -6.81
N ASN A 170 16.16 23.93 -7.29
CA ASN A 170 16.10 23.40 -8.66
C ASN A 170 16.77 22.02 -8.71
N LEU A 171 16.73 21.39 -9.89
CA LEU A 171 17.30 20.06 -10.14
C LEU A 171 18.81 19.96 -9.82
N ALA A 172 19.58 21.03 -10.03
CA ALA A 172 21.03 21.00 -9.76
C ALA A 172 21.36 20.72 -8.29
N ASP A 173 20.46 21.05 -7.38
CA ASP A 173 20.64 20.78 -5.95
C ASP A 173 20.63 19.28 -5.60
N PHE A 174 20.19 18.42 -6.50
CA PHE A 174 20.21 16.95 -6.32
C PHE A 174 21.61 16.36 -6.41
N LYS A 175 22.51 17.07 -7.10
CA LYS A 175 23.85 16.55 -7.39
C LYS A 175 24.60 16.18 -6.11
N GLY A 176 24.92 14.88 -6.00
CA GLY A 176 25.71 14.33 -4.89
C GLY A 176 24.97 14.16 -3.58
N MET A 177 23.65 14.47 -3.50
CA MET A 177 22.86 14.19 -2.29
C MET A 177 22.71 12.68 -2.12
N LYS A 178 22.94 12.21 -0.90
CA LYS A 178 22.72 10.80 -0.51
C LYS A 178 21.31 10.64 0.03
N CYS A 179 20.43 10.03 -0.76
CA CYS A 179 19.02 9.90 -0.42
C CYS A 179 18.60 8.45 -0.28
N ARG A 180 17.79 8.17 0.73
CA ARG A 180 17.08 6.89 0.77
C ARG A 180 15.99 6.91 -0.28
N GLN A 181 16.05 5.90 -1.16
CA GLN A 181 15.04 5.65 -2.19
C GLN A 181 14.90 4.14 -2.38
N THR A 182 13.73 3.69 -2.79
CA THR A 182 13.44 2.26 -2.98
C THR A 182 12.96 1.95 -4.39
N GLY A 183 13.04 0.69 -4.77
CA GLY A 183 12.49 0.23 -6.04
C GLY A 183 13.16 0.86 -7.26
N ILE A 184 12.42 0.93 -8.36
CA ILE A 184 12.88 1.54 -9.61
C ILE A 184 13.06 3.05 -9.48
N VAL A 185 12.42 3.67 -8.50
CA VAL A 185 12.52 5.10 -8.20
C VAL A 185 13.95 5.49 -7.84
N ALA A 186 14.70 4.59 -7.20
CA ALA A 186 16.12 4.81 -6.92
C ALA A 186 16.92 5.09 -8.20
N GLU A 187 16.67 4.36 -9.29
CA GLU A 187 17.34 4.57 -10.59
C GLU A 187 16.92 5.91 -11.23
N ILE A 188 15.65 6.30 -11.10
CA ILE A 188 15.16 7.59 -11.60
C ILE A 188 15.93 8.73 -10.92
N TYR A 189 16.03 8.72 -9.61
CA TYR A 189 16.73 9.77 -8.86
C TYR A 189 18.24 9.74 -9.09
N GLN A 190 18.83 8.57 -9.36
CA GLN A 190 20.24 8.50 -9.78
C GLN A 190 20.47 9.23 -11.10
N ARG A 191 19.59 9.06 -12.12
CA ARG A 191 19.64 9.83 -13.37
C ARG A 191 19.46 11.34 -13.16
N MET A 192 18.72 11.71 -12.12
CA MET A 192 18.55 13.11 -11.72
C MET A 192 19.73 13.67 -10.90
N GLY A 193 20.76 12.85 -10.61
CA GLY A 193 22.01 13.28 -9.96
C GLY A 193 22.16 12.93 -8.49
N MET A 194 21.20 12.24 -7.88
CA MET A 194 21.31 11.76 -6.49
C MET A 194 22.18 10.48 -6.40
N GLN A 195 22.73 10.25 -5.22
CA GLN A 195 23.23 8.95 -4.79
C GLN A 195 22.14 8.28 -3.95
N THR A 196 21.66 7.11 -4.36
CA THR A 196 20.55 6.45 -3.68
C THR A 196 20.99 5.28 -2.83
N VAL A 197 20.37 5.10 -1.67
CA VAL A 197 20.58 4.00 -0.74
C VAL A 197 19.23 3.35 -0.46
N ASN A 198 19.16 2.02 -0.59
CA ASN A 198 17.96 1.26 -0.26
C ASN A 198 18.05 0.75 1.18
N MET A 199 17.03 1.03 1.99
CA MET A 199 16.91 0.53 3.36
C MET A 199 15.45 0.48 3.82
N PRO A 200 15.10 -0.43 4.77
CA PRO A 200 13.78 -0.47 5.39
C PRO A 200 13.46 0.83 6.15
N GLY A 201 12.14 1.14 6.28
CA GLY A 201 11.68 2.38 6.92
C GLY A 201 12.24 2.61 8.33
N GLY A 202 12.33 1.56 9.15
CA GLY A 202 12.87 1.66 10.51
C GLY A 202 14.34 2.08 10.60
N GLU A 203 15.10 2.02 9.50
CA GLU A 203 16.52 2.41 9.45
C GLU A 203 16.73 3.86 9.00
N ILE A 204 15.69 4.53 8.47
CA ILE A 204 15.81 5.89 7.90
C ILE A 204 16.27 6.91 8.95
N VAL A 205 15.53 7.05 10.05
CA VAL A 205 15.85 8.06 11.09
C VAL A 205 17.20 7.79 11.74
N PRO A 206 17.55 6.56 12.16
CA PRO A 206 18.90 6.29 12.66
C PRO A 206 20.02 6.62 11.66
N SER A 207 19.81 6.35 10.36
CA SER A 207 20.79 6.67 9.31
C SER A 207 20.91 8.17 9.06
N ALA A 208 19.80 8.91 9.11
CA ALA A 208 19.81 10.37 9.03
C ALA A 208 20.54 11.02 10.21
N GLN A 209 20.29 10.53 11.45
CA GLN A 209 20.96 11.02 12.67
C GLN A 209 22.48 10.80 12.63
N ARG A 210 22.94 9.69 12.05
CA ARG A 210 24.37 9.41 11.85
C ARG A 210 24.98 10.13 10.65
N GLY A 211 24.18 10.88 9.88
CA GLY A 211 24.66 11.58 8.68
C GLY A 211 24.98 10.66 7.49
N VAL A 212 24.49 9.43 7.48
CA VAL A 212 24.67 8.47 6.39
C VAL A 212 23.89 8.91 5.15
N ILE A 213 22.70 9.53 5.35
CA ILE A 213 21.84 10.05 4.31
C ILE A 213 21.46 11.52 4.57
N ASP A 214 21.28 12.28 3.49
CA ASP A 214 20.95 13.72 3.51
C ASP A 214 19.45 13.96 3.27
N CYS A 215 18.73 12.95 2.76
CA CYS A 215 17.33 13.01 2.41
C CYS A 215 16.72 11.62 2.38
N ALA A 216 15.39 11.58 2.52
CA ALA A 216 14.58 10.39 2.30
C ALA A 216 13.15 10.77 1.91
N GLU A 217 12.48 9.88 1.21
CA GLU A 217 11.02 9.80 1.15
C GLU A 217 10.54 8.71 2.14
N TRP A 218 9.25 8.78 2.49
CA TRP A 218 8.59 7.69 3.21
C TRP A 218 7.18 7.49 2.64
N VAL A 219 6.10 7.82 3.33
CA VAL A 219 4.73 7.59 2.85
C VAL A 219 3.93 8.90 2.78
N GLY A 220 4.18 9.83 3.68
CA GLY A 220 3.47 11.11 3.79
C GLY A 220 2.88 11.33 5.19
N GLY A 221 2.28 12.46 5.37
CA GLY A 221 1.69 13.04 6.57
C GLY A 221 1.89 12.29 7.87
N ILE A 222 0.93 11.46 8.25
CA ILE A 222 0.94 10.76 9.53
C ILE A 222 2.08 9.75 9.68
N GLU A 223 2.45 9.07 8.58
CA GLU A 223 3.52 8.08 8.62
C GLU A 223 4.89 8.73 8.80
N ASP A 224 5.13 9.84 8.11
CA ASP A 224 6.36 10.63 8.22
C ASP A 224 6.53 11.20 9.63
N LEU A 225 5.41 11.68 10.22
CA LEU A 225 5.38 12.18 11.59
C LEU A 225 5.70 11.06 12.59
N ARG A 226 5.05 9.90 12.46
CA ARG A 226 5.24 8.75 13.35
C ARG A 226 6.62 8.10 13.21
N LEU A 227 7.17 8.11 12.00
CA LEU A 227 8.55 7.65 11.77
C LEU A 227 9.59 8.58 12.43
N GLY A 228 9.22 9.85 12.65
CA GLY A 228 10.08 10.83 13.30
C GLY A 228 10.91 11.68 12.32
N LEU A 229 10.54 11.75 11.04
CA LEU A 229 11.28 12.54 10.04
C LEU A 229 11.39 14.03 10.38
N PRO A 230 10.37 14.71 10.98
CA PRO A 230 10.49 16.11 11.41
C PRO A 230 11.54 16.37 12.48
N GLN A 231 12.02 15.32 13.17
CA GLN A 231 13.07 15.45 14.19
C GLN A 231 14.46 15.56 13.58
N VAL A 232 14.67 15.01 12.36
CA VAL A 232 15.96 14.95 11.69
C VAL A 232 16.11 15.97 10.57
N TRP A 233 15.01 16.30 9.86
CA TRP A 233 15.03 17.27 8.76
C TRP A 233 13.89 18.29 8.88
N LYS A 234 14.09 19.48 8.26
CA LYS A 234 13.11 20.58 8.32
C LYS A 234 12.49 20.93 6.99
N TYR A 235 13.06 20.49 5.87
CA TYR A 235 12.58 20.84 4.53
C TYR A 235 11.79 19.67 3.94
N HIS A 236 10.48 19.86 3.83
CA HIS A 236 9.55 18.86 3.27
C HIS A 236 8.96 19.39 1.97
N TYR A 237 9.20 18.67 0.88
CA TYR A 237 8.75 19.07 -0.45
C TYR A 237 7.61 18.20 -0.97
N THR A 238 6.57 18.84 -1.50
CA THR A 238 5.42 18.18 -2.12
C THR A 238 4.93 18.94 -3.36
N PRO A 239 4.37 18.23 -4.40
CA PRO A 239 4.21 16.80 -4.51
C PRO A 239 5.48 16.08 -4.93
N GLY A 240 5.53 14.75 -4.72
CA GLY A 240 6.37 13.83 -5.46
C GLY A 240 5.61 13.24 -6.65
N MET A 241 6.36 12.76 -7.67
CA MET A 241 5.79 12.03 -8.81
C MET A 241 6.26 10.57 -8.85
N HIS A 242 7.01 10.17 -7.85
CA HIS A 242 7.55 8.82 -7.74
C HIS A 242 6.49 7.81 -7.26
N GLU A 243 5.66 8.20 -6.31
CA GLU A 243 4.62 7.35 -5.71
C GLU A 243 3.34 8.17 -5.46
N SER A 244 2.65 8.52 -6.52
CA SER A 244 1.44 9.34 -6.44
C SER A 244 0.18 8.56 -6.07
N ALA A 245 0.17 7.23 -6.29
CA ALA A 245 -0.97 6.36 -6.02
C ALA A 245 -0.52 4.91 -5.71
N SER A 246 0.44 4.75 -4.80
CA SER A 246 0.97 3.44 -4.46
C SER A 246 -0.04 2.55 -3.73
N ILE A 247 0.01 1.26 -4.04
CA ILE A 247 -0.82 0.22 -3.42
C ILE A 247 0.07 -0.84 -2.79
N GLY A 248 -0.10 -1.06 -1.48
CA GLY A 248 0.52 -2.16 -0.79
C GLY A 248 -0.28 -3.46 -0.92
N GLU A 249 0.40 -4.56 -0.68
CA GLU A 249 -0.10 -5.91 -0.90
C GLU A 249 -0.20 -6.74 0.37
N LEU A 250 -1.18 -7.62 0.38
CA LEU A 250 -1.20 -8.83 1.17
C LEU A 250 -0.75 -9.97 0.24
N ILE A 251 0.36 -10.63 0.55
CA ILE A 251 0.77 -11.87 -0.10
C ILE A 251 0.43 -13.06 0.78
N ILE A 252 -0.06 -14.13 0.19
CA ILE A 252 -0.40 -15.38 0.87
C ILE A 252 0.28 -16.54 0.15
N ASN A 253 0.87 -17.47 0.90
CA ASN A 253 1.39 -18.71 0.33
C ASN A 253 0.26 -19.45 -0.41
N SER A 254 0.52 -19.94 -1.62
CA SER A 254 -0.52 -20.54 -2.48
C SER A 254 -1.12 -21.82 -1.89
N GLU A 255 -0.36 -22.61 -1.12
CA GLU A 255 -0.90 -23.81 -0.44
C GLU A 255 -1.79 -23.40 0.74
N VAL A 256 -1.42 -22.33 1.48
CA VAL A 256 -2.27 -21.76 2.54
C VAL A 256 -3.57 -21.28 1.93
N TRP A 257 -3.51 -20.54 0.82
CA TRP A 257 -4.68 -20.09 0.09
C TRP A 257 -5.57 -21.23 -0.39
N ALA A 258 -5.00 -22.25 -1.02
CA ALA A 258 -5.73 -23.43 -1.47
C ALA A 258 -6.36 -24.24 -0.32
N GLY A 259 -5.76 -24.16 0.87
CA GLY A 259 -6.31 -24.77 2.09
C GLY A 259 -7.46 -24.01 2.73
N LEU A 260 -7.79 -22.77 2.28
CA LEU A 260 -8.96 -22.02 2.73
C LEU A 260 -10.22 -22.52 2.00
N THR A 261 -11.36 -22.55 2.71
CA THR A 261 -12.65 -22.80 2.06
C THR A 261 -13.03 -21.65 1.11
N PRO A 262 -13.94 -21.83 0.13
CA PRO A 262 -14.41 -20.76 -0.72
C PRO A 262 -14.93 -19.55 0.05
N GLN A 263 -15.64 -19.77 1.17
CA GLN A 263 -16.13 -18.70 2.05
C GLN A 263 -14.98 -17.96 2.75
N GLN A 264 -13.95 -18.68 3.19
CA GLN A 264 -12.75 -18.05 3.80
C GLN A 264 -11.93 -17.28 2.77
N GLN A 265 -11.84 -17.76 1.54
CA GLN A 265 -11.22 -17.03 0.43
C GLN A 265 -11.98 -15.75 0.10
N GLU A 266 -13.31 -15.80 0.09
CA GLU A 266 -14.15 -14.62 -0.12
C GLU A 266 -14.03 -13.63 1.04
N ALA A 267 -13.90 -14.13 2.28
CA ALA A 267 -13.61 -13.28 3.42
C ALA A 267 -12.28 -12.51 3.27
N VAL A 268 -11.23 -13.14 2.71
CA VAL A 268 -9.96 -12.45 2.40
C VAL A 268 -10.19 -11.33 1.39
N ARG A 269 -10.88 -11.60 0.27
CA ARG A 269 -11.17 -10.60 -0.78
C ARG A 269 -11.93 -9.40 -0.20
N SER A 270 -13.00 -9.68 0.54
CA SER A 270 -13.83 -8.65 1.18
C SER A 270 -13.05 -7.86 2.23
N ALA A 271 -12.28 -8.55 3.09
CA ALA A 271 -11.50 -7.90 4.15
C ALA A 271 -10.39 -7.02 3.58
N THR A 272 -9.69 -7.43 2.51
CA THR A 272 -8.65 -6.61 1.87
C THR A 272 -9.24 -5.35 1.25
N THR A 273 -10.37 -5.47 0.53
CA THR A 273 -11.07 -4.33 -0.08
C THR A 273 -11.59 -3.35 0.98
N GLU A 274 -12.22 -3.85 2.04
CA GLU A 274 -12.70 -2.98 3.13
C GLU A 274 -11.54 -2.30 3.84
N THR A 275 -10.45 -3.02 4.10
CA THR A 275 -9.25 -2.47 4.74
C THR A 275 -8.65 -1.35 3.90
N PHE A 276 -8.55 -1.54 2.59
CA PHE A 276 -8.07 -0.53 1.65
C PHE A 276 -8.91 0.76 1.74
N LEU A 277 -10.22 0.66 1.59
CA LEU A 277 -11.12 1.82 1.60
C LEU A 277 -11.13 2.53 2.96
N ARG A 278 -11.14 1.78 4.06
CA ARG A 278 -11.11 2.35 5.42
C ARG A 278 -9.84 3.14 5.65
N TRP A 279 -8.68 2.64 5.20
CA TRP A 279 -7.42 3.37 5.35
C TRP A 279 -7.35 4.59 4.45
N TRP A 280 -7.83 4.49 3.20
CA TRP A 280 -7.93 5.64 2.31
C TRP A 280 -8.70 6.80 2.96
N VAL A 281 -9.88 6.52 3.52
CA VAL A 281 -10.70 7.54 4.19
C VAL A 281 -10.05 8.04 5.48
N LYS A 282 -9.53 7.14 6.31
CA LYS A 282 -8.90 7.48 7.60
C LYS A 282 -7.70 8.39 7.42
N TRP A 283 -6.86 8.12 6.44
CA TRP A 283 -5.65 8.90 6.20
C TRP A 283 -5.91 10.32 5.70
N GLN A 284 -7.05 10.60 5.04
CA GLN A 284 -7.38 11.97 4.61
C GLN A 284 -7.31 12.94 5.81
N ARG A 285 -7.96 12.60 6.90
CA ARG A 285 -7.96 13.43 8.11
C ARG A 285 -6.64 13.34 8.88
N GLN A 286 -6.10 12.16 9.07
CA GLN A 286 -4.86 11.99 9.83
C GLN A 286 -3.66 12.68 9.17
N ASN A 287 -3.56 12.65 7.86
CA ASN A 287 -2.50 13.36 7.13
C ASN A 287 -2.66 14.87 7.23
N ALA A 288 -3.88 15.40 7.17
CA ALA A 288 -4.13 16.83 7.35
C ALA A 288 -3.72 17.30 8.76
N ASP A 289 -4.10 16.55 9.79
CA ASP A 289 -3.71 16.86 11.19
C ASP A 289 -2.19 16.75 11.38
N ALA A 290 -1.56 15.73 10.81
CA ALA A 290 -0.10 15.55 10.88
C ALA A 290 0.68 16.66 10.17
N ILE A 291 0.25 17.09 8.99
CA ILE A 291 0.86 18.21 8.26
C ILE A 291 0.78 19.50 9.10
N LYS A 292 -0.37 19.75 9.74
CA LYS A 292 -0.53 20.87 10.65
C LYS A 292 0.44 20.77 11.84
N GLU A 293 0.54 19.60 12.46
CA GLU A 293 1.44 19.33 13.60
C GLU A 293 2.91 19.52 13.22
N MET A 294 3.34 18.97 12.09
CA MET A 294 4.71 19.15 11.57
C MET A 294 5.09 20.61 11.44
N ARG A 295 4.19 21.43 10.87
CA ARG A 295 4.42 22.87 10.73
C ARG A 295 4.44 23.58 12.08
N ASP A 296 3.41 23.37 12.91
CA ASP A 296 3.14 24.19 14.10
C ASP A 296 4.01 23.80 15.30
N LYS A 297 4.34 22.50 15.45
CA LYS A 297 5.11 22.00 16.60
C LYS A 297 6.56 21.64 16.26
N HIS A 298 6.82 21.18 15.02
CA HIS A 298 8.17 20.74 14.64
C HIS A 298 8.94 21.76 13.81
N GLY A 299 8.31 22.86 13.41
CA GLY A 299 8.92 23.90 12.59
C GLY A 299 9.28 23.43 11.17
N THR A 300 8.56 22.41 10.67
CA THR A 300 8.75 21.90 9.31
C THR A 300 8.37 22.95 8.28
N GLN A 301 9.25 23.20 7.34
CA GLN A 301 8.99 24.04 6.18
C GLN A 301 8.33 23.19 5.09
N LEU A 302 7.04 23.43 4.89
CA LEU A 302 6.23 22.77 3.86
C LEU A 302 6.41 23.54 2.55
N LEU A 303 7.09 22.94 1.59
CA LEU A 303 7.54 23.59 0.37
C LEU A 303 6.99 22.89 -0.87
N ARG A 304 6.82 23.66 -1.95
CA ARG A 304 6.43 23.13 -3.25
C ARG A 304 7.66 22.61 -3.99
N THR A 305 7.54 21.41 -4.56
CA THR A 305 8.56 20.84 -5.43
C THR A 305 8.78 21.73 -6.64
N PRO A 306 10.03 22.09 -6.97
CA PRO A 306 10.30 22.88 -8.15
C PRO A 306 9.84 22.19 -9.44
N PRO A 307 9.20 22.93 -10.38
CA PRO A 307 8.65 22.34 -11.61
C PRO A 307 9.68 21.63 -12.50
N ASP A 308 10.91 22.09 -12.53
CA ASP A 308 12.02 21.47 -13.29
C ASP A 308 12.38 20.09 -12.73
N VAL A 309 12.28 19.89 -11.41
CA VAL A 309 12.46 18.59 -10.73
C VAL A 309 11.37 17.62 -11.16
N LEU A 310 10.10 18.07 -11.16
CA LEU A 310 8.97 17.21 -11.59
C LEU A 310 9.11 16.80 -13.07
N LEU A 311 9.48 17.74 -13.94
CA LEU A 311 9.68 17.47 -15.36
C LEU A 311 10.86 16.55 -15.61
N ALA A 312 11.95 16.72 -14.88
CA ALA A 312 13.12 15.85 -14.97
C ALA A 312 12.78 14.42 -14.55
N PHE A 313 11.92 14.26 -13.54
CA PHE A 313 11.44 12.96 -13.11
C PHE A 313 10.69 12.22 -14.24
N PHE A 314 9.77 12.88 -14.93
CA PHE A 314 9.04 12.27 -16.05
C PHE A 314 9.99 11.82 -17.18
N LYS A 315 10.97 12.67 -17.55
CA LYS A 315 11.95 12.32 -18.58
C LYS A 315 12.78 11.09 -18.20
N ALA A 316 13.32 11.08 -16.99
CA ALA A 316 14.11 9.95 -16.49
C ALA A 316 13.27 8.65 -16.41
N TRP A 317 12.01 8.76 -16.02
CA TRP A 317 11.09 7.62 -16.05
C TRP A 317 10.83 7.08 -17.44
N ASP A 318 10.53 7.96 -18.41
CA ASP A 318 10.24 7.54 -19.79
C ASP A 318 11.44 6.80 -20.42
N GLU A 319 12.67 7.26 -20.16
CA GLU A 319 13.89 6.58 -20.59
C GLU A 319 14.01 5.19 -19.95
N ILE A 320 13.86 5.07 -18.63
CA ILE A 320 13.93 3.79 -17.92
C ILE A 320 12.82 2.84 -18.38
N ALA A 321 11.60 3.35 -18.56
CA ALA A 321 10.47 2.56 -19.02
C ALA A 321 10.68 2.01 -20.44
N ALA A 322 11.28 2.79 -21.33
CA ALA A 322 11.63 2.36 -22.69
C ALA A 322 12.73 1.28 -22.67
N GLU A 323 13.83 1.53 -21.94
CA GLU A 323 14.93 0.58 -21.80
C GLU A 323 14.48 -0.74 -21.16
N GLU A 324 13.66 -0.67 -20.10
CA GLU A 324 13.18 -1.86 -19.41
C GLU A 324 12.17 -2.62 -20.27
N SER A 325 11.28 -1.94 -20.99
CA SER A 325 10.36 -2.58 -21.94
C SER A 325 11.04 -3.30 -23.09
N ALA A 326 12.23 -2.85 -23.49
CA ALA A 326 13.00 -3.47 -24.57
C ALA A 326 13.57 -4.85 -24.18
N LYS A 327 13.89 -5.07 -22.90
CA LYS A 327 14.58 -6.29 -22.42
C LYS A 327 13.72 -7.17 -21.48
N ASN A 328 12.60 -6.65 -20.97
CA ASN A 328 11.73 -7.33 -20.01
C ASN A 328 10.30 -7.43 -20.58
N PRO A 329 9.94 -8.58 -21.20
CA PRO A 329 8.61 -8.76 -21.78
C PRO A 329 7.46 -8.60 -20.79
N THR A 330 7.64 -9.03 -19.55
CA THR A 330 6.62 -8.89 -18.50
C THR A 330 6.41 -7.42 -18.15
N PHE A 331 7.48 -6.65 -17.95
CA PHE A 331 7.40 -5.21 -17.73
C PHE A 331 6.67 -4.50 -18.88
N LYS A 332 7.05 -4.81 -20.14
CA LYS A 332 6.40 -4.24 -21.32
C LYS A 332 4.90 -4.54 -21.35
N ARG A 333 4.51 -5.80 -21.11
CA ARG A 333 3.11 -6.23 -21.13
C ARG A 333 2.28 -5.51 -20.08
N VAL A 334 2.76 -5.48 -18.83
CA VAL A 334 2.03 -4.84 -17.72
C VAL A 334 1.92 -3.34 -17.93
N LEU A 335 3.00 -2.66 -18.31
CA LEU A 335 2.98 -1.22 -18.58
C LEU A 335 2.06 -0.86 -19.75
N ALA A 336 2.02 -1.69 -20.80
CA ALA A 336 1.12 -1.49 -21.94
C ALA A 336 -0.35 -1.60 -21.51
N SER A 337 -0.70 -2.60 -20.71
CA SER A 337 -2.06 -2.77 -20.14
C SER A 337 -2.49 -1.57 -19.30
N GLN A 338 -1.59 -1.05 -18.43
CA GLN A 338 -1.87 0.14 -17.64
C GLN A 338 -2.10 1.38 -18.51
N ARG A 339 -1.27 1.57 -19.55
CA ARG A 339 -1.41 2.69 -20.50
C ARG A 339 -2.70 2.61 -21.29
N GLU A 340 -3.10 1.42 -21.72
CA GLU A 340 -4.36 1.18 -22.43
C GLU A 340 -5.55 1.56 -21.53
N TYR A 341 -5.62 1.02 -20.33
CA TYR A 341 -6.66 1.35 -19.35
C TYR A 341 -6.71 2.86 -19.04
N ALA A 342 -5.56 3.46 -18.75
CA ALA A 342 -5.46 4.89 -18.45
C ALA A 342 -5.88 5.77 -19.63
N SER A 343 -5.62 5.36 -20.88
CA SER A 343 -5.97 6.12 -22.08
C SER A 343 -7.49 6.32 -22.24
N ILE A 344 -8.28 5.45 -21.64
CA ILE A 344 -9.75 5.50 -21.61
C ILE A 344 -10.23 6.25 -20.36
N VAL A 345 -9.78 5.81 -19.18
CA VAL A 345 -10.33 6.26 -17.90
C VAL A 345 -9.90 7.70 -17.55
N VAL A 346 -8.62 8.04 -17.76
CA VAL A 346 -8.09 9.36 -17.36
C VAL A 346 -8.72 10.52 -18.13
N PRO A 347 -8.85 10.49 -19.48
CA PRO A 347 -9.54 11.54 -20.22
C PRO A 347 -11.03 11.64 -19.86
N ALA A 348 -11.73 10.49 -19.71
CA ALA A 348 -13.14 10.47 -19.35
C ALA A 348 -13.37 11.09 -17.97
N LYS A 349 -12.56 10.72 -16.99
CA LYS A 349 -12.62 11.29 -15.63
C LYS A 349 -12.37 12.81 -15.64
N ARG A 350 -11.38 13.28 -16.38
CA ARG A 350 -11.08 14.71 -16.52
C ARG A 350 -12.28 15.49 -17.09
N PHE A 351 -13.04 14.87 -17.98
CA PHE A 351 -14.24 15.46 -18.57
C PHE A 351 -15.43 15.43 -17.61
N MET A 352 -15.67 14.31 -16.93
CA MET A 352 -16.87 14.09 -16.11
C MET A 352 -16.79 14.68 -14.71
N PHE A 353 -15.60 14.67 -14.10
CA PHE A 353 -15.46 15.07 -12.70
C PHE A 353 -15.37 16.60 -12.56
N PRO A 354 -16.04 17.20 -11.54
CA PRO A 354 -15.89 18.60 -11.25
C PRO A 354 -14.42 18.96 -10.98
N PRO A 355 -13.96 20.15 -11.37
CA PRO A 355 -12.62 20.61 -11.01
C PRO A 355 -12.58 20.96 -9.51
N TYR A 356 -12.41 19.98 -8.65
CA TYR A 356 -12.41 20.16 -7.18
C TYR A 356 -11.42 21.23 -6.70
N SER A 357 -10.30 21.40 -7.39
CA SER A 357 -9.34 22.48 -7.10
C SER A 357 -9.94 23.87 -7.29
N PHE A 358 -10.87 24.03 -8.24
CA PHE A 358 -11.55 25.31 -8.45
C PHE A 358 -12.41 25.68 -7.23
N ALA A 359 -13.22 24.73 -6.74
CA ALA A 359 -14.03 24.93 -5.53
C ALA A 359 -13.15 25.11 -4.28
N ALA A 360 -12.08 24.31 -4.16
CA ALA A 360 -11.14 24.44 -3.05
C ALA A 360 -10.48 25.83 -3.01
N ASN A 361 -10.05 26.35 -4.15
CA ASN A 361 -9.45 27.69 -4.23
C ASN A 361 -10.45 28.82 -3.94
N TYR A 362 -11.74 28.62 -4.22
CA TYR A 362 -12.79 29.58 -3.90
C TYR A 362 -13.07 29.66 -2.39
N TYR A 363 -13.23 28.50 -1.73
CA TYR A 363 -13.57 28.45 -0.31
C TYR A 363 -12.36 28.53 0.62
N PHE A 364 -11.20 28.03 0.17
CA PHE A 364 -9.96 27.95 0.94
C PHE A 364 -8.77 28.45 0.11
N PRO A 365 -8.73 29.76 -0.24
CA PRO A 365 -7.67 30.31 -1.08
C PRO A 365 -6.30 30.11 -0.42
N GLU A 366 -5.31 29.69 -1.21
CA GLU A 366 -3.92 29.60 -0.72
C GLU A 366 -3.45 31.01 -0.31
N LYS A 367 -2.93 31.12 0.92
CA LYS A 367 -2.30 32.36 1.38
C LYS A 367 -1.07 32.62 0.52
N LYS A 368 -1.05 33.67 -0.26
CA LYS A 368 0.13 34.06 -1.03
C LYS A 368 1.31 34.27 -0.09
N PRO A 369 2.53 33.84 -0.44
CA PRO A 369 3.72 34.13 0.32
C PRO A 369 3.83 35.65 0.56
N ALA A 370 4.18 36.06 1.76
CA ALA A 370 4.24 37.48 2.16
C ALA A 370 5.13 38.35 1.24
N ALA A 371 6.08 37.74 0.53
CA ALA A 371 6.95 38.39 -0.46
C ALA A 371 6.20 38.85 -1.73
N GLU A 372 5.25 38.02 -2.25
CA GLU A 372 4.44 38.40 -3.41
C GLU A 372 3.36 39.45 -3.07
N ALA A 373 2.86 39.41 -1.84
CA ALA A 373 1.90 40.40 -1.37
C ALA A 373 2.58 41.81 -1.26
N LYS A 374 3.85 41.86 -0.79
CA LYS A 374 4.64 43.10 -0.73
C LYS A 374 5.04 43.63 -2.12
N ALA A 375 5.31 42.77 -3.09
CA ALA A 375 5.67 43.17 -4.45
C ALA A 375 4.46 43.79 -5.18
N LYS A 376 3.24 43.25 -5.03
CA LYS A 376 2.02 43.82 -5.60
C LYS A 376 1.54 45.11 -4.91
N ALA A 377 1.83 45.27 -3.62
CA ALA A 377 1.54 46.50 -2.89
C ALA A 377 2.48 47.66 -3.27
N LYS A 378 3.67 47.37 -3.77
CA LYS A 378 4.61 48.40 -4.30
C LYS A 378 4.40 48.74 -5.77
N ALA A 379 3.57 47.94 -6.49
CA ALA A 379 3.27 48.14 -7.90
C ALA A 379 1.88 48.82 -8.15
N LYS A 380 1.17 49.18 -7.08
CA LYS A 380 0.02 50.06 -7.06
C LYS A 380 0.43 51.38 -6.40
#